data_f733f9a242f9de0c6da5b9329c06a5cb
#
_entry.id   f733f9a242f9de0c6da5b9329c06a5cb
#
_cell.length_a   1.000
_cell.length_b   1.000
_cell.length_c   1.000
_cell.angle_alpha   90.00
_cell.angle_beta   90.00
_cell.angle_gamma   90.00
#
_symmetry.space_group_name_H-M   'P 1'
#
loop_
_entity.id
_entity.type
_entity.pdbx_description
1 polymer ?
#
loop_
_entity_poly.entity_id
_entity_poly.type
_entity_poly.pdbx_seq_one_letter_code
_entity_poly.pdbx_strand_id
1 'polypeptide(L)'
;MKKLLILAVIFIFGAISLYAQGELNEQQKVFFRNEKSFGLLLNSDGAGISYREAKRIDYLNKTLLEFDAGTLRNSKEYKQSSGITPQGGSYFFGKLNSTFYLRAGIGHQHELFKKADLGGIAIRYFYSVGPVLALYKPIYYKVLYLIPGTGNEYEIKEEKFDSSIATPGEIYGRASFFKGLDETKVMPGLYAKAGFNFEYSKEDKIIHAIELGGQVNAFPVKIPIMSGDNNKALFFSLFVSYRFGIILDPLDPESNKLSNIFRRKKNN
;
A
#
# COMPACT_ATOMS: atom_id res chain seq x y z
N MET A 1 5.90 42.04 7.92
CA MET A 1 5.71 40.57 7.82
C MET A 1 4.48 40.06 8.60
N LYS A 2 4.27 40.39 9.89
CA LYS A 2 3.09 39.92 10.65
C LYS A 2 1.74 40.30 10.05
N LYS A 3 1.59 41.50 9.47
CA LYS A 3 0.34 41.96 8.83
C LYS A 3 0.02 41.19 7.54
N LEU A 4 1.05 40.79 6.79
CA LEU A 4 0.88 39.99 5.55
C LEU A 4 0.44 38.55 5.87
N LEU A 5 0.92 37.99 6.97
CA LEU A 5 0.55 36.66 7.44
C LEU A 5 -0.91 36.61 7.92
N ILE A 6 -1.36 37.65 8.60
CA ILE A 6 -2.76 37.80 9.04
C ILE A 6 -3.70 37.92 7.83
N LEU A 7 -3.29 38.68 6.80
CA LEU A 7 -4.06 38.86 5.58
C LEU A 7 -4.18 37.52 4.80
N ALA A 8 -3.09 36.74 4.72
CA ALA A 8 -3.09 35.42 4.11
C ALA A 8 -4.01 34.43 4.84
N VAL A 9 -4.02 34.43 6.17
CA VAL A 9 -4.90 33.59 6.98
C VAL A 9 -6.37 33.98 6.78
N ILE A 10 -6.70 35.26 6.74
CA ILE A 10 -8.07 35.76 6.49
C ILE A 10 -8.52 35.35 5.06
N PHE A 11 -7.62 35.42 4.06
CA PHE A 11 -7.93 35.02 2.70
C PHE A 11 -8.19 33.51 2.57
N ILE A 12 -7.45 32.67 3.31
CA ILE A 12 -7.66 31.23 3.37
C ILE A 12 -9.00 30.87 4.04
N PHE A 13 -9.36 31.56 5.14
CA PHE A 13 -10.65 31.36 5.80
C PHE A 13 -11.84 31.92 5.00
N GLY A 14 -11.65 33.01 4.26
CA GLY A 14 -12.70 33.58 3.40
C GLY A 14 -13.04 32.73 2.18
N ALA A 15 -12.11 31.94 1.67
CA ALA A 15 -12.33 31.03 0.52
C ALA A 15 -13.18 29.81 0.86
N ILE A 16 -13.38 29.49 2.13
CA ILE A 16 -14.16 28.30 2.58
C ILE A 16 -15.67 28.57 2.53
N SER A 17 -16.13 29.82 2.38
CA SER A 17 -17.54 30.20 2.46
C SER A 17 -18.26 30.33 1.12
N LEU A 18 -17.61 30.00 -0.02
CA LEU A 18 -18.25 30.02 -1.33
C LEU A 18 -18.93 28.68 -1.65
N TYR A 19 -19.89 28.25 -0.83
CA TYR A 19 -20.87 27.27 -1.25
C TYR A 19 -21.95 28.00 -2.06
N ALA A 20 -21.83 27.92 -3.38
CA ALA A 20 -22.88 28.36 -4.28
C ALA A 20 -24.13 27.53 -4.00
N GLN A 21 -25.13 28.20 -3.51
CA GLN A 21 -26.49 27.66 -3.38
C GLN A 21 -27.02 27.39 -4.79
N GLY A 22 -27.56 26.21 -4.99
CA GLY A 22 -28.45 25.96 -6.10
C GLY A 22 -28.26 24.61 -6.75
N GLU A 23 -28.81 23.58 -6.15
CA GLU A 23 -29.43 22.50 -6.92
C GLU A 23 -30.69 22.04 -6.20
N LEU A 24 -31.79 22.14 -6.94
CA LEU A 24 -33.09 21.61 -6.58
C LEU A 24 -32.94 20.15 -6.15
N ASN A 25 -33.44 19.84 -4.96
CA ASN A 25 -33.60 18.51 -4.43
C ASN A 25 -34.46 17.64 -5.38
N GLU A 26 -33.89 17.14 -6.43
CA GLU A 26 -34.36 15.89 -6.97
C GLU A 26 -34.04 14.83 -5.93
N GLN A 27 -35.01 14.45 -5.15
CA GLN A 27 -35.01 13.24 -4.34
C GLN A 27 -34.94 12.05 -5.32
N GLN A 28 -33.79 11.89 -5.96
CA GLN A 28 -33.47 10.63 -6.59
C GLN A 28 -33.48 9.59 -5.48
N LYS A 29 -34.32 8.57 -5.66
CA LYS A 29 -34.36 7.38 -4.82
C LYS A 29 -32.94 7.01 -4.48
N VAL A 30 -32.54 7.20 -3.22
CA VAL A 30 -31.19 6.91 -2.74
C VAL A 30 -31.06 5.40 -2.75
N PHE A 31 -30.69 4.84 -3.89
CA PHE A 31 -30.26 3.47 -3.94
C PHE A 31 -28.97 3.38 -3.13
N PHE A 32 -29.02 2.66 -2.02
CA PHE A 32 -27.86 2.37 -1.20
C PHE A 32 -26.86 1.55 -2.02
N ARG A 33 -26.01 2.23 -2.77
CA ARG A 33 -24.98 1.61 -3.59
C ARG A 33 -23.74 1.36 -2.70
N ASN A 34 -23.75 0.25 -1.99
CA ASN A 34 -22.57 -0.25 -1.30
C ASN A 34 -21.58 -0.80 -2.34
N GLU A 35 -20.31 -0.74 -2.04
CA GLU A 35 -19.23 -1.14 -2.96
C GLU A 35 -18.31 -2.14 -2.32
N LYS A 36 -17.86 -3.12 -3.11
CA LYS A 36 -16.75 -4.01 -2.76
C LYS A 36 -15.68 -3.90 -3.83
N SER A 37 -14.46 -3.65 -3.43
CA SER A 37 -13.37 -3.42 -4.38
C SER A 37 -12.04 -3.97 -3.90
N PHE A 38 -11.23 -4.38 -4.88
CA PHE A 38 -9.82 -4.73 -4.70
C PHE A 38 -8.94 -3.65 -5.30
N GLY A 39 -7.76 -3.44 -4.73
CA GLY A 39 -6.78 -2.49 -5.22
C GLY A 39 -5.39 -3.13 -5.31
N LEU A 40 -4.66 -2.77 -6.35
CA LEU A 40 -3.23 -3.01 -6.45
C LEU A 40 -2.53 -1.71 -6.07
N LEU A 41 -1.70 -1.75 -5.04
CA LEU A 41 -1.00 -0.60 -4.47
C LEU A 41 0.46 -0.60 -4.90
N LEU A 42 0.91 0.51 -5.45
CA LEU A 42 2.33 0.81 -5.65
C LEU A 42 2.70 1.97 -4.74
N ASN A 43 3.52 1.69 -3.75
CA ASN A 43 3.97 2.67 -2.77
C ASN A 43 5.43 3.05 -3.05
N SER A 44 5.85 4.24 -2.66
CA SER A 44 7.26 4.64 -2.74
C SER A 44 8.19 3.75 -1.91
N ASP A 45 7.64 3.05 -0.92
CA ASP A 45 8.35 2.11 -0.02
C ASP A 45 7.94 0.64 -0.22
N GLY A 46 7.27 0.28 -1.34
CA GLY A 46 6.91 -1.09 -1.63
C GLY A 46 5.71 -1.27 -2.55
N ALA A 47 5.10 -2.43 -2.48
CA ALA A 47 3.89 -2.76 -3.21
C ALA A 47 2.94 -3.56 -2.33
N GLY A 48 1.66 -3.55 -2.65
CA GLY A 48 0.65 -4.25 -1.86
C GLY A 48 -0.65 -4.47 -2.61
N ILE A 49 -1.56 -5.10 -1.90
CA ILE A 49 -2.94 -5.32 -2.30
C ILE A 49 -3.86 -4.75 -1.23
N SER A 50 -5.05 -4.36 -1.63
CA SER A 50 -6.04 -3.75 -0.76
C SER A 50 -7.42 -4.32 -1.06
N TYR A 51 -8.20 -4.53 -0.03
CA TYR A 51 -9.62 -4.82 -0.12
C TYR A 51 -10.39 -3.73 0.61
N ARG A 52 -11.46 -3.24 0.01
CA ARG A 52 -12.32 -2.19 0.60
C ARG A 52 -13.78 -2.54 0.45
N GLU A 53 -14.51 -2.42 1.55
CA GLU A 53 -15.96 -2.31 1.56
C GLU A 53 -16.34 -0.87 1.84
N ALA A 54 -17.17 -0.28 0.97
CA ALA A 54 -17.69 1.07 1.13
C ALA A 54 -19.20 1.00 1.32
N LYS A 55 -19.68 1.43 2.49
CA LYS A 55 -21.10 1.53 2.81
C LYS A 55 -21.55 2.98 2.66
N ARG A 56 -22.58 3.21 1.87
CA ARG A 56 -23.14 4.52 1.69
C ARG A 56 -23.88 4.99 2.95
N ILE A 57 -23.58 6.18 3.43
CA ILE A 57 -24.25 6.83 4.54
C ILE A 57 -25.33 7.77 3.98
N ASP A 58 -24.93 8.61 3.03
CA ASP A 58 -25.77 9.58 2.37
C ASP A 58 -25.38 9.73 0.88
N TYR A 59 -25.90 10.76 0.23
CA TYR A 59 -25.72 10.99 -1.19
C TYR A 59 -24.25 11.22 -1.62
N LEU A 60 -23.44 11.81 -0.76
CA LEU A 60 -22.04 12.16 -1.04
C LEU A 60 -21.04 11.31 -0.23
N ASN A 61 -21.49 10.72 0.88
CA ASN A 61 -20.61 10.14 1.88
C ASN A 61 -20.71 8.62 1.97
N LYS A 62 -19.55 7.97 2.13
CA LYS A 62 -19.43 6.54 2.37
C LYS A 62 -18.49 6.27 3.54
N THR A 63 -18.84 5.32 4.40
CA THR A 63 -17.91 4.74 5.36
C THR A 63 -17.12 3.63 4.68
N LEU A 64 -15.82 3.61 4.93
CA LEU A 64 -14.90 2.63 4.39
C LEU A 64 -14.47 1.65 5.48
N LEU A 65 -14.42 0.38 5.13
CA LEU A 65 -13.68 -0.65 5.85
C LEU A 65 -12.59 -1.15 4.90
N GLU A 66 -11.31 -1.00 5.28
CA GLU A 66 -10.17 -1.36 4.45
C GLU A 66 -9.30 -2.43 5.09
N PHE A 67 -8.79 -3.33 4.26
CA PHE A 67 -7.75 -4.30 4.60
C PHE A 67 -6.67 -4.23 3.55
N ASP A 68 -5.45 -3.90 3.97
CA ASP A 68 -4.30 -3.79 3.09
C ASP A 68 -3.20 -4.77 3.52
N ALA A 69 -2.54 -5.39 2.55
CA ALA A 69 -1.36 -6.21 2.77
C ALA A 69 -0.29 -5.84 1.76
N GLY A 70 0.96 -5.75 2.21
CA GLY A 70 2.04 -5.35 1.30
C GLY A 70 3.42 -5.46 1.92
N THR A 71 4.40 -4.97 1.19
CA THR A 71 5.80 -4.95 1.61
C THR A 71 6.20 -3.56 2.09
N LEU A 72 7.08 -3.53 3.09
CA LEU A 72 7.69 -2.32 3.60
C LEU A 72 9.19 -2.38 3.36
N ARG A 73 9.74 -1.42 2.61
CA ARG A 73 11.14 -1.37 2.22
C ARG A 73 11.81 -0.14 2.81
N ASN A 74 13.11 -0.25 3.02
CA ASN A 74 13.93 0.90 3.36
C ASN A 74 14.41 1.57 2.06
N SER A 75 14.42 2.90 2.00
CA SER A 75 14.90 3.66 0.85
C SER A 75 16.39 3.41 0.51
N LYS A 76 17.15 2.84 1.43
CA LYS A 76 18.57 2.49 1.23
C LYS A 76 18.80 1.05 0.78
N GLU A 77 17.75 0.29 0.49
CA GLU A 77 17.90 -1.06 -0.08
C GLU A 77 18.49 -0.97 -1.49
N TYR A 78 19.72 -1.43 -1.62
CA TYR A 78 20.42 -1.51 -2.90
C TYR A 78 20.67 -2.95 -3.28
N LYS A 79 20.19 -3.31 -4.48
CA LYS A 79 20.34 -4.67 -5.02
C LYS A 79 21.71 -4.80 -5.65
N GLN A 80 22.45 -5.83 -5.23
CA GLN A 80 23.75 -6.19 -5.77
C GLN A 80 23.71 -7.60 -6.35
N SER A 81 24.55 -7.87 -7.33
CA SER A 81 24.84 -9.21 -7.83
C SER A 81 26.11 -9.73 -7.21
N SER A 82 26.19 -11.03 -6.96
CA SER A 82 27.42 -11.66 -6.53
C SER A 82 28.51 -11.45 -7.60
N GLY A 83 29.63 -10.88 -7.22
CA GLY A 83 30.78 -10.69 -8.11
C GLY A 83 31.68 -11.92 -8.22
N ILE A 84 31.41 -13.00 -7.47
CA ILE A 84 32.31 -14.14 -7.32
C ILE A 84 32.17 -15.10 -8.49
N THR A 85 30.95 -15.34 -8.95
CA THR A 85 30.69 -16.24 -10.08
C THR A 85 29.53 -15.72 -10.91
N PRO A 86 29.51 -15.99 -12.24
CA PRO A 86 28.37 -15.65 -13.10
C PRO A 86 27.04 -16.31 -12.67
N GLN A 87 27.13 -17.38 -11.87
CA GLN A 87 25.98 -18.14 -11.34
C GLN A 87 25.52 -17.63 -9.97
N GLY A 88 26.22 -16.65 -9.38
CA GLY A 88 25.87 -16.05 -8.11
C GLY A 88 24.55 -15.29 -8.17
N GLY A 89 23.73 -15.42 -7.13
CA GLY A 89 22.42 -14.77 -7.04
C GLY A 89 22.49 -13.28 -6.71
N SER A 90 21.40 -12.58 -6.93
CA SER A 90 21.28 -11.18 -6.48
C SER A 90 20.79 -11.13 -5.02
N TYR A 91 21.30 -10.14 -4.28
CA TYR A 91 20.97 -9.92 -2.87
C TYR A 91 20.95 -8.42 -2.53
N PHE A 92 20.47 -8.08 -1.35
CA PHE A 92 20.52 -6.73 -0.80
C PHE A 92 21.55 -6.71 0.33
N PHE A 93 22.69 -6.05 0.11
CA PHE A 93 23.74 -5.97 1.11
C PHE A 93 23.27 -5.21 2.36
N GLY A 94 23.56 -5.75 3.53
CA GLY A 94 23.17 -5.14 4.81
C GLY A 94 21.69 -5.25 5.16
N LYS A 95 20.88 -5.97 4.38
CA LYS A 95 19.46 -6.17 4.71
C LYS A 95 19.30 -7.28 5.75
N LEU A 96 18.77 -6.91 6.93
CA LEU A 96 18.54 -7.83 8.03
C LEU A 96 17.22 -8.60 7.88
N ASN A 97 16.14 -7.89 7.56
CA ASN A 97 14.80 -8.45 7.54
C ASN A 97 14.03 -8.09 6.27
N SER A 98 13.22 -9.04 5.80
CA SER A 98 12.11 -8.77 4.88
C SER A 98 10.90 -8.36 5.69
N THR A 99 10.35 -7.19 5.41
CA THR A 99 9.23 -6.64 6.19
C THR A 99 7.98 -6.56 5.34
N PHE A 100 6.89 -7.06 5.89
CA PHE A 100 5.55 -7.00 5.34
C PHE A 100 4.66 -6.24 6.31
N TYR A 101 3.55 -5.71 5.81
CA TYR A 101 2.53 -5.12 6.66
C TYR A 101 1.17 -5.73 6.38
N LEU A 102 0.36 -5.83 7.43
CA LEU A 102 -1.08 -6.06 7.38
C LEU A 102 -1.77 -4.90 8.08
N ARG A 103 -2.77 -4.32 7.44
CA ARG A 103 -3.54 -3.19 7.97
C ARG A 103 -5.01 -3.52 7.96
N ALA A 104 -5.71 -3.04 8.97
CA ALA A 104 -7.16 -3.02 8.99
C ALA A 104 -7.60 -1.64 9.47
N GLY A 105 -8.50 -0.99 8.76
CA GLY A 105 -8.89 0.36 9.13
C GLY A 105 -10.29 0.74 8.72
N ILE A 106 -10.74 1.78 9.38
CA ILE A 106 -11.99 2.46 9.07
C ILE A 106 -11.69 3.81 8.45
N GLY A 107 -12.54 4.24 7.55
CA GLY A 107 -12.32 5.49 6.83
C GLY A 107 -13.62 6.12 6.36
N HIS A 108 -13.45 7.22 5.69
CA HIS A 108 -14.52 7.99 5.10
C HIS A 108 -14.15 8.38 3.67
N GLN A 109 -15.12 8.40 2.79
CA GLN A 109 -14.99 8.86 1.41
C GLN A 109 -16.10 9.84 1.11
N HIS A 110 -15.73 10.96 0.51
CA HIS A 110 -16.66 12.00 0.11
C HIS A 110 -16.53 12.27 -1.39
N GLU A 111 -17.66 12.37 -2.07
CA GLU A 111 -17.74 12.66 -3.51
C GLU A 111 -17.71 14.17 -3.74
N LEU A 112 -16.65 14.65 -4.40
CA LEU A 112 -16.47 16.06 -4.78
C LEU A 112 -17.18 16.37 -6.09
N PHE A 113 -16.93 15.52 -7.09
CA PHE A 113 -17.49 15.67 -8.43
C PHE A 113 -18.05 14.35 -8.90
N LYS A 114 -19.32 14.37 -9.33
CA LYS A 114 -19.99 13.22 -9.95
C LYS A 114 -19.65 13.12 -11.42
N LYS A 115 -19.88 11.95 -11.97
CA LYS A 115 -19.87 11.77 -13.42
C LYS A 115 -21.00 12.58 -14.03
N ALA A 116 -20.68 13.41 -15.01
CA ALA A 116 -21.68 14.13 -15.79
C ALA A 116 -22.43 13.17 -16.75
N ASP A 117 -21.71 12.17 -17.26
CA ASP A 117 -22.21 11.12 -18.15
C ASP A 117 -21.46 9.79 -17.93
N LEU A 118 -21.77 8.75 -18.71
CA LEU A 118 -21.12 7.44 -18.66
C LEU A 118 -19.62 7.48 -19.00
N GLY A 119 -19.14 8.51 -19.68
CA GLY A 119 -17.73 8.74 -20.01
C GLY A 119 -17.00 9.65 -19.02
N GLY A 120 -17.72 10.25 -18.09
CA GLY A 120 -17.21 11.19 -17.11
C GLY A 120 -16.38 10.51 -16.01
N ILE A 121 -15.62 11.34 -15.27
CA ILE A 121 -14.81 10.91 -14.13
C ILE A 121 -15.48 11.43 -12.85
N ALA A 122 -15.75 10.54 -11.88
CA ALA A 122 -16.09 10.96 -10.53
C ALA A 122 -14.82 11.16 -9.73
N ILE A 123 -14.74 12.26 -8.98
CA ILE A 123 -13.61 12.59 -8.13
C ILE A 123 -14.08 12.54 -6.67
N ARG A 124 -13.40 11.75 -5.87
CA ARG A 124 -13.68 11.59 -4.45
C ARG A 124 -12.39 11.76 -3.65
N TYR A 125 -12.45 12.35 -2.47
CA TYR A 125 -11.37 12.24 -1.51
C TYR A 125 -11.72 11.18 -0.47
N PHE A 126 -10.71 10.57 0.09
CA PHE A 126 -10.88 9.57 1.15
C PHE A 126 -9.74 9.65 2.16
N TYR A 127 -10.05 9.22 3.36
CA TYR A 127 -9.05 8.98 4.39
C TYR A 127 -9.42 7.73 5.18
N SER A 128 -8.43 7.05 5.72
CA SER A 128 -8.61 5.89 6.60
C SER A 128 -7.53 5.85 7.66
N VAL A 129 -7.88 5.33 8.82
CA VAL A 129 -6.99 5.14 9.96
C VAL A 129 -7.26 3.79 10.61
N GLY A 130 -6.24 3.21 11.22
CA GLY A 130 -6.40 1.95 11.92
C GLY A 130 -5.09 1.34 12.39
N PRO A 131 -5.14 0.14 12.96
CA PRO A 131 -3.97 -0.63 13.32
C PRO A 131 -3.21 -1.14 12.09
N VAL A 132 -1.89 -1.26 12.26
CA VAL A 132 -0.97 -1.93 11.35
C VAL A 132 -0.13 -2.94 12.11
N LEU A 133 0.09 -4.09 11.51
CA LEU A 133 1.04 -5.09 11.99
C LEU A 133 2.19 -5.17 10.98
N ALA A 134 3.40 -4.89 11.43
CA ALA A 134 4.60 -5.17 10.65
C ALA A 134 5.12 -6.57 11.01
N LEU A 135 5.26 -7.39 9.98
CA LEU A 135 5.82 -8.74 10.07
C LEU A 135 7.23 -8.69 9.47
N TYR A 136 8.26 -8.82 10.29
CA TYR A 136 9.63 -8.79 9.82
C TYR A 136 10.32 -10.11 10.08
N LYS A 137 10.80 -10.69 8.98
CA LYS A 137 11.41 -12.00 8.89
C LYS A 137 12.90 -11.86 8.57
N PRO A 138 13.82 -12.51 9.32
CA PRO A 138 15.24 -12.46 9.02
C PRO A 138 15.56 -13.02 7.64
N ILE A 139 16.56 -12.44 7.01
CA ILE A 139 17.10 -12.89 5.73
C ILE A 139 18.35 -13.69 5.99
N TYR A 140 18.44 -14.86 5.35
CA TYR A 140 19.62 -15.67 5.32
C TYR A 140 20.36 -15.49 4.01
N TYR A 141 21.67 -15.39 4.09
CA TYR A 141 22.60 -15.27 2.97
C TYR A 141 23.39 -16.55 2.83
N LYS A 142 23.74 -16.89 1.60
CA LYS A 142 24.69 -17.93 1.28
C LYS A 142 26.07 -17.28 1.25
N VAL A 143 26.91 -17.65 2.21
CA VAL A 143 28.25 -17.11 2.40
C VAL A 143 29.26 -18.17 2.03
N LEU A 144 30.33 -17.78 1.33
CA LEU A 144 31.40 -18.64 0.91
C LEU A 144 32.52 -18.60 1.96
N TYR A 145 32.85 -19.77 2.46
CA TYR A 145 34.00 -19.95 3.37
C TYR A 145 35.07 -20.78 2.69
N LEU A 146 36.30 -20.30 2.70
CA LEU A 146 37.47 -21.07 2.23
C LEU A 146 37.72 -22.23 3.19
N ILE A 147 37.83 -23.45 2.67
CA ILE A 147 38.16 -24.64 3.47
C ILE A 147 39.70 -24.64 3.73
N PRO A 148 40.14 -24.56 4.99
CA PRO A 148 41.57 -24.57 5.29
C PRO A 148 42.24 -25.88 4.83
N GLY A 149 43.33 -25.75 4.10
CA GLY A 149 44.12 -26.89 3.66
C GLY A 149 43.77 -27.52 2.32
N THR A 150 42.71 -27.08 1.64
CA THR A 150 42.25 -27.66 0.34
C THR A 150 42.57 -26.79 -0.88
N GLY A 151 43.31 -25.68 -0.69
CA GLY A 151 43.67 -24.75 -1.77
C GLY A 151 42.55 -23.77 -2.08
N ASN A 152 41.67 -24.07 -3.07
CA ASN A 152 40.64 -23.14 -3.50
C ASN A 152 39.22 -23.73 -3.37
N GLU A 153 39.01 -24.67 -2.46
CA GLU A 153 37.67 -25.20 -2.21
C GLU A 153 36.89 -24.32 -1.25
N TYR A 154 35.62 -24.06 -1.58
CA TYR A 154 34.71 -23.22 -0.77
C TYR A 154 33.51 -24.03 -0.28
N GLU A 155 33.16 -23.81 0.98
CA GLU A 155 31.93 -24.29 1.58
C GLU A 155 30.88 -23.17 1.60
N ILE A 156 29.64 -23.48 1.23
CA ILE A 156 28.53 -22.53 1.29
C ILE A 156 27.78 -22.74 2.60
N LYS A 157 27.77 -21.70 3.46
CA LYS A 157 26.98 -21.68 4.69
C LYS A 157 25.86 -20.66 4.58
N GLU A 158 24.70 -20.99 5.14
CA GLU A 158 23.54 -20.10 5.16
C GLU A 158 23.45 -19.41 6.53
N GLU A 159 23.77 -18.11 6.58
CA GLU A 159 23.86 -17.33 7.79
C GLU A 159 23.07 -16.02 7.69
N LYS A 160 22.68 -15.46 8.85
CA LYS A 160 22.11 -14.12 8.91
C LYS A 160 23.19 -13.07 8.68
N PHE A 161 22.79 -11.89 8.17
CA PHE A 161 23.74 -10.80 8.06
C PHE A 161 24.24 -10.39 9.44
N ASP A 162 25.55 -10.43 9.61
CA ASP A 162 26.26 -9.96 10.80
C ASP A 162 27.47 -9.10 10.36
N SER A 163 28.07 -8.40 11.32
CA SER A 163 29.29 -7.61 11.11
C SER A 163 30.48 -8.43 10.62
N SER A 164 30.51 -9.75 10.86
CA SER A 164 31.49 -10.69 10.32
C SER A 164 31.36 -10.87 8.80
N ILE A 165 30.21 -10.61 8.22
CA ILE A 165 29.93 -10.65 6.76
C ILE A 165 30.04 -9.22 6.20
N ALA A 166 31.18 -8.59 6.45
CA ALA A 166 31.35 -7.17 6.13
C ALA A 166 31.67 -6.89 4.65
N THR A 167 32.14 -7.90 3.91
CA THR A 167 32.53 -7.72 2.51
C THR A 167 31.50 -8.28 1.53
N PRO A 168 31.07 -7.49 0.53
CA PRO A 168 30.19 -7.99 -0.52
C PRO A 168 30.75 -9.20 -1.27
N GLY A 169 32.07 -9.36 -1.29
CA GLY A 169 32.77 -10.45 -1.97
C GLY A 169 32.58 -11.84 -1.35
N GLU A 170 32.08 -11.95 -0.14
CA GLU A 170 31.84 -13.23 0.54
C GLU A 170 30.45 -13.78 0.33
N ILE A 171 29.51 -12.93 -0.14
CA ILE A 171 28.11 -13.32 -0.33
C ILE A 171 27.90 -13.88 -1.72
N TYR A 172 27.59 -15.18 -1.79
CA TYR A 172 27.22 -15.86 -3.04
C TYR A 172 25.79 -15.51 -3.49
N GLY A 173 24.89 -15.25 -2.54
CA GLY A 173 23.50 -14.90 -2.86
C GLY A 173 22.58 -14.99 -1.64
N ARG A 174 21.30 -14.94 -1.90
CA ARG A 174 20.26 -15.07 -0.89
C ARG A 174 19.84 -16.54 -0.73
N ALA A 175 19.62 -16.98 0.50
CA ALA A 175 19.02 -18.27 0.78
C ALA A 175 17.51 -18.30 0.46
N SER A 176 16.86 -19.46 0.60
CA SER A 176 15.44 -19.62 0.35
C SER A 176 14.59 -18.62 1.14
N PHE A 177 13.51 -18.14 0.51
CA PHE A 177 12.54 -17.25 1.16
C PHE A 177 11.92 -17.90 2.40
N PHE A 178 11.72 -19.20 2.39
CA PHE A 178 11.04 -19.92 3.49
C PHE A 178 11.93 -20.11 4.72
N LYS A 179 13.25 -19.98 4.60
CA LYS A 179 14.17 -20.07 5.74
C LYS A 179 13.99 -18.88 6.68
N GLY A 180 13.82 -19.17 7.97
CA GLY A 180 13.59 -18.18 9.03
C GLY A 180 12.16 -17.65 9.12
N LEU A 181 11.16 -18.35 8.56
CA LEU A 181 9.74 -18.03 8.76
C LEU A 181 9.30 -18.21 10.22
N ASP A 182 9.85 -19.20 10.90
CA ASP A 182 9.68 -19.50 12.31
C ASP A 182 10.20 -18.39 13.23
N GLU A 183 11.15 -17.57 12.73
CA GLU A 183 11.73 -16.47 13.45
C GLU A 183 11.05 -15.11 13.14
N THR A 184 9.90 -15.13 12.46
CA THR A 184 9.18 -13.91 12.11
C THR A 184 8.70 -13.20 13.37
N LYS A 185 9.07 -11.94 13.51
CA LYS A 185 8.63 -11.07 14.60
C LYS A 185 7.50 -10.17 14.13
N VAL A 186 6.60 -9.83 15.05
CA VAL A 186 5.44 -8.97 14.81
C VAL A 186 5.58 -7.69 15.60
N MET A 187 5.34 -6.55 14.94
CA MET A 187 5.35 -5.22 15.56
C MET A 187 4.03 -4.53 15.29
N PRO A 188 3.20 -4.29 16.32
CA PRO A 188 1.99 -3.49 16.18
C PRO A 188 2.31 -2.01 16.04
N GLY A 189 1.45 -1.30 15.32
CA GLY A 189 1.54 0.14 15.11
C GLY A 189 0.21 0.71 14.66
N LEU A 190 0.23 1.95 14.25
CA LEU A 190 -0.92 2.69 13.71
C LEU A 190 -0.60 3.15 12.28
N TYR A 191 -1.63 3.22 11.44
CA TYR A 191 -1.49 3.83 10.14
C TYR A 191 -2.58 4.88 9.90
N ALA A 192 -2.24 5.82 9.04
CA ALA A 192 -3.18 6.75 8.42
C ALA A 192 -2.89 6.83 6.93
N LYS A 193 -3.95 6.95 6.12
CA LYS A 193 -3.91 7.02 4.67
C LYS A 193 -4.93 8.05 4.20
N ALA A 194 -4.55 8.87 3.25
CA ALA A 194 -5.46 9.83 2.63
C ALA A 194 -5.12 10.01 1.14
N GLY A 195 -6.13 10.31 0.33
CA GLY A 195 -5.92 10.48 -1.10
C GLY A 195 -7.18 10.84 -1.87
N PHE A 196 -7.01 10.89 -3.17
CA PHE A 196 -8.08 11.10 -4.14
C PHE A 196 -8.31 9.84 -4.96
N ASN A 197 -9.57 9.58 -5.24
CA ASN A 197 -10.05 8.47 -6.05
C ASN A 197 -10.70 9.05 -7.32
N PHE A 198 -10.22 8.61 -8.46
CA PHE A 198 -10.69 9.00 -9.79
C PHE A 198 -11.37 7.80 -10.44
N GLU A 199 -12.70 7.73 -10.35
CA GLU A 199 -13.48 6.65 -10.93
C GLU A 199 -13.90 6.99 -12.36
N TYR A 200 -13.51 6.12 -13.32
CA TYR A 200 -13.74 6.29 -14.76
C TYR A 200 -14.52 5.15 -15.40
N SER A 201 -15.20 4.32 -14.58
CA SER A 201 -16.01 3.18 -15.09
C SER A 201 -17.08 3.66 -16.07
N LYS A 202 -17.22 2.96 -17.19
CA LYS A 202 -18.29 3.19 -18.17
C LYS A 202 -19.57 2.44 -17.82
N GLU A 203 -19.49 1.40 -16.99
CA GLU A 203 -20.61 0.58 -16.57
C GLU A 203 -21.06 0.97 -15.14
N ASP A 204 -22.37 1.02 -14.91
CA ASP A 204 -22.94 1.42 -13.63
C ASP A 204 -22.70 0.42 -12.49
N LYS A 205 -22.42 -0.85 -12.81
CA LYS A 205 -22.22 -1.92 -11.82
C LYS A 205 -20.75 -2.21 -11.51
N ILE A 206 -19.81 -1.75 -12.33
CA ILE A 206 -18.38 -2.03 -12.21
C ILE A 206 -17.63 -0.77 -11.82
N ILE A 207 -16.68 -0.90 -10.91
CA ILE A 207 -15.82 0.18 -10.48
C ILE A 207 -14.44 -0.03 -11.08
N HIS A 208 -13.95 0.98 -11.79
CA HIS A 208 -12.57 1.15 -12.18
C HIS A 208 -12.11 2.52 -11.72
N ALA A 209 -11.12 2.56 -10.85
CA ALA A 209 -10.62 3.82 -10.31
C ALA A 209 -9.11 3.80 -10.16
N ILE A 210 -8.52 4.97 -10.32
CA ILE A 210 -7.12 5.24 -9.97
C ILE A 210 -7.15 6.06 -8.69
N GLU A 211 -6.32 5.69 -7.73
CA GLU A 211 -6.16 6.43 -6.48
C GLU A 211 -4.73 6.95 -6.36
N LEU A 212 -4.61 8.17 -5.86
CA LEU A 212 -3.34 8.84 -5.60
C LEU A 212 -3.39 9.42 -4.18
N GLY A 213 -2.33 9.26 -3.43
CA GLY A 213 -2.33 9.82 -2.07
C GLY A 213 -1.05 9.58 -1.29
N GLY A 214 -1.15 9.87 -0.01
CA GLY A 214 -0.10 9.65 0.98
C GLY A 214 -0.57 8.73 2.09
N GLN A 215 0.38 8.03 2.68
CA GLN A 215 0.14 7.17 3.83
C GLN A 215 1.31 7.22 4.81
N VAL A 216 1.01 6.99 6.06
CA VAL A 216 2.00 6.93 7.12
C VAL A 216 1.77 5.69 7.98
N ASN A 217 2.84 4.99 8.33
CA ASN A 217 2.84 3.93 9.33
C ASN A 217 3.74 4.36 10.48
N ALA A 218 3.22 4.30 11.69
CA ALA A 218 3.92 4.64 12.92
C ALA A 218 4.01 3.41 13.83
N PHE A 219 5.23 3.09 14.23
CA PHE A 219 5.52 1.97 15.13
C PHE A 219 6.18 2.49 16.41
N PRO A 220 6.01 1.80 17.56
CA PRO A 220 6.56 2.26 18.84
C PRO A 220 8.09 2.23 18.87
N VAL A 221 8.73 1.37 18.07
CA VAL A 221 10.18 1.26 17.94
C VAL A 221 10.60 1.14 16.48
N LYS A 222 11.87 1.43 16.21
CA LYS A 222 12.46 1.29 14.87
C LYS A 222 12.40 -0.16 14.40
N ILE A 223 11.90 -0.39 13.19
CA ILE A 223 11.89 -1.73 12.58
C ILE A 223 13.27 -2.00 11.98
N PRO A 224 13.95 -3.07 12.37
CA PRO A 224 15.31 -3.38 11.91
C PRO A 224 15.27 -3.99 10.50
N ILE A 225 15.12 -3.16 9.46
CA ILE A 225 15.12 -3.60 8.06
C ILE A 225 16.56 -3.76 7.55
N MET A 226 17.42 -2.78 7.87
CA MET A 226 18.82 -2.73 7.42
C MET A 226 19.79 -2.74 8.59
N SER A 227 20.99 -3.21 8.36
CA SER A 227 22.10 -3.06 9.29
C SER A 227 22.47 -1.57 9.43
N GLY A 228 22.74 -1.12 10.67
CA GLY A 228 23.09 0.27 10.99
C GLY A 228 21.91 1.14 11.42
N ASP A 229 22.18 2.46 11.62
CA ASP A 229 21.28 3.41 12.30
C ASP A 229 20.10 3.93 11.44
N ASN A 230 20.01 3.50 10.19
CA ASN A 230 19.01 4.02 9.24
C ASN A 230 17.61 3.39 9.34
N ASN A 231 17.37 2.64 10.40
CA ASN A 231 16.05 2.06 10.66
C ASN A 231 15.08 3.11 11.20
N LYS A 232 13.83 3.04 10.73
CA LYS A 232 12.79 4.02 11.03
C LYS A 232 11.68 3.40 11.87
N ALA A 233 11.04 4.21 12.71
CA ALA A 233 9.79 3.90 13.37
C ALA A 233 8.59 4.51 12.63
N LEU A 234 8.81 5.57 11.86
CA LEU A 234 7.83 6.27 11.05
C LEU A 234 8.15 6.08 9.57
N PHE A 235 7.20 5.53 8.81
CA PHE A 235 7.30 5.35 7.37
C PHE A 235 6.24 6.19 6.70
N PHE A 236 6.69 7.21 5.97
CA PHE A 236 5.85 8.02 5.11
C PHE A 236 6.06 7.56 3.67
N SER A 237 4.97 7.29 2.95
CA SER A 237 5.01 6.92 1.54
C SER A 237 3.89 7.56 0.74
N LEU A 238 4.19 7.88 -0.50
CA LEU A 238 3.20 8.20 -1.52
C LEU A 238 2.77 6.91 -2.18
N PHE A 239 1.52 6.86 -2.61
CA PHE A 239 1.01 5.68 -3.30
C PHE A 239 0.21 6.04 -4.55
N VAL A 240 0.23 5.13 -5.49
CA VAL A 240 -0.69 5.03 -6.63
C VAL A 240 -1.39 3.69 -6.51
N SER A 241 -2.70 3.66 -6.68
CA SER A 241 -3.47 2.42 -6.65
C SER A 241 -4.39 2.34 -7.86
N TYR A 242 -4.45 1.15 -8.45
CA TYR A 242 -5.51 0.79 -9.37
C TYR A 242 -6.54 -0.05 -8.64
N ARG A 243 -7.80 0.42 -8.61
CA ARG A 243 -8.89 -0.22 -7.90
C ARG A 243 -9.95 -0.69 -8.85
N PHE A 244 -10.41 -1.93 -8.66
CA PHE A 244 -11.51 -2.53 -9.40
C PHE A 244 -12.50 -3.19 -8.45
N GLY A 245 -13.78 -3.14 -8.78
CA GLY A 245 -14.82 -3.62 -7.88
C GLY A 245 -16.19 -3.64 -8.49
N ILE A 246 -17.16 -3.91 -7.64
CA ILE A 246 -18.59 -3.95 -7.99
C ILE A 246 -19.40 -3.07 -7.04
N ILE A 247 -20.47 -2.53 -7.56
CA ILE A 247 -21.53 -1.91 -6.78
C ILE A 247 -22.55 -3.00 -6.42
N LEU A 248 -22.85 -3.12 -5.14
CA LEU A 248 -23.80 -4.10 -4.63
C LEU A 248 -25.22 -3.63 -4.90
N ASP A 249 -26.01 -4.47 -5.56
CA ASP A 249 -27.42 -4.25 -5.79
C ASP A 249 -28.23 -5.07 -4.76
N PRO A 250 -28.97 -4.43 -3.85
CA PRO A 250 -29.79 -5.14 -2.87
C PRO A 250 -30.91 -5.97 -3.49
N LEU A 251 -31.35 -5.61 -4.70
CA LEU A 251 -32.46 -6.26 -5.40
C LEU A 251 -32.01 -7.45 -6.27
N ASP A 252 -30.72 -7.54 -6.57
CA ASP A 252 -30.13 -8.62 -7.37
C ASP A 252 -28.90 -9.22 -6.71
N PRO A 253 -29.06 -10.11 -5.72
CA PRO A 253 -27.93 -10.74 -5.01
C PRO A 253 -27.00 -11.57 -5.92
N GLU A 254 -27.50 -12.08 -7.04
CA GLU A 254 -26.72 -12.87 -8.01
C GLU A 254 -25.68 -11.99 -8.73
N SER A 255 -26.00 -10.74 -9.01
CA SER A 255 -25.09 -9.78 -9.63
C SER A 255 -23.96 -9.34 -8.70
N ASN A 256 -24.11 -9.54 -7.39
CA ASN A 256 -23.16 -9.11 -6.35
C ASN A 256 -21.93 -10.04 -6.19
N LYS A 257 -21.81 -11.09 -7.01
CA LYS A 257 -20.64 -11.98 -6.99
C LYS A 257 -19.42 -11.28 -7.60
N LEU A 258 -18.34 -11.16 -6.86
CA LEU A 258 -17.07 -10.56 -7.34
C LEU A 258 -16.52 -11.25 -8.60
N SER A 259 -16.84 -12.53 -8.81
CA SER A 259 -16.50 -13.27 -10.03
C SER A 259 -17.09 -12.64 -11.30
N ASN A 260 -18.15 -11.85 -11.18
CA ASN A 260 -18.79 -11.19 -12.32
C ASN A 260 -17.93 -10.06 -12.91
N ILE A 261 -16.95 -9.53 -12.17
CA ILE A 261 -15.97 -8.55 -12.68
C ILE A 261 -15.19 -9.12 -13.88
N PHE A 262 -14.89 -10.41 -13.84
CA PHE A 262 -14.09 -11.09 -14.86
C PHE A 262 -14.95 -11.78 -15.92
N ARG A 263 -16.27 -11.76 -15.78
CA ARG A 263 -17.19 -12.39 -16.72
C ARG A 263 -17.40 -11.46 -17.90
N ARG A 264 -16.65 -11.67 -18.98
CA ARG A 264 -16.86 -10.97 -20.25
C ARG A 264 -18.32 -11.20 -20.68
N LYS A 265 -19.12 -10.16 -20.83
CA LYS A 265 -20.43 -10.28 -21.48
C LYS A 265 -20.20 -10.90 -22.86
N LYS A 266 -20.66 -12.13 -23.09
CA LYS A 266 -20.87 -12.64 -24.44
C LYS A 266 -21.96 -11.78 -25.02
N ASN A 267 -21.62 -10.87 -25.91
CA ASN A 267 -22.58 -10.17 -26.74
C ASN A 267 -23.25 -11.22 -27.62
N ASN A 268 -24.53 -11.46 -27.38
CA ASN A 268 -25.42 -12.04 -28.37
C ASN A 268 -25.80 -10.94 -29.35
#